data_852ee558c243374355eddc6c7b7d9a05
#
_entry.id   852ee558c243374355eddc6c7b7d9a05
#
_cell.length_a   1.000
_cell.length_b   1.000
_cell.length_c   1.000
_cell.angle_alpha   90.00
_cell.angle_beta   90.00
_cell.angle_gamma   90.00
#
_symmetry.space_group_name_H-M   'P 1'
#
loop_
_entity.id
_entity.type
_entity.pdbx_description
1 polymer ?
#
loop_
_entity_poly.entity_id
_entity_poly.type
_entity_poly.pdbx_seq_one_letter_code
_entity_poly.pdbx_strand_id
1 'polypeptide(L)'
;MTSRKIINSKLKEAVDSVVPITLIVAVLCFFFVPVGSGLMLAFLVGAAMLIMGMGLFTLGAELSMTQMGNLVGAKMTKSRRLWLILGLAFILGLVITIAEPDLQVLAQNVPGIDKTMLIMTVSVGVGLFLTICMLRILLGISLRTLLLIFYAIVFTLAALSDPDFLSVAFDSGGVTTGPMTVPFIMALGVGVASIRSDEKAKSDSFGLVALCSIGPILAVLLLGFLYPETTAAASQTAVSSFATTLEVGHGYLEELPVMLGEVAVALLPICIFFLLFQVFSLKLRKLPLLRILIGVGYTYVGLVLFLTGVNVGFSSLGYVLGGVIVEEGLGLLLIPLAVLMGWFIINAEPAVHVLNKQVEELSAGAISSRAMGMSLSIAVAAAMGLAMVRVLTGISILWFILPGYILALGLSFFVPSLFTAIAFDSGGVASGPLTATFMLPFAMGATTALGGNIMTDAFGLVALVAMMPLIVVQVMGAIYVVKTRRNKTQDAAPVFTDGGVIELWEVA
;
A
#
# COMPACT_ATOMS: atom_id res chain seq x y z
N MET A 1 -18.80 5.96 21.17
CA MET A 1 -18.81 7.09 20.19
C MET A 1 -20.08 6.98 19.35
N THR A 2 -20.80 8.06 19.12
CA THR A 2 -21.99 8.07 18.25
C THR A 2 -21.56 7.83 16.80
N SER A 3 -22.30 7.01 16.01
CA SER A 3 -21.99 6.69 14.60
C SER A 3 -21.63 7.93 13.77
N ARG A 4 -22.30 9.06 14.02
CA ARG A 4 -22.02 10.35 13.36
C ARG A 4 -20.59 10.87 13.61
N LYS A 5 -20.02 10.66 14.81
CA LYS A 5 -18.64 11.08 15.13
C LYS A 5 -17.61 10.24 14.37
N ILE A 6 -17.88 8.96 14.17
CA ILE A 6 -16.97 8.06 13.42
C ILE A 6 -16.97 8.42 11.95
N ILE A 7 -18.15 8.64 11.34
CA ILE A 7 -18.25 9.06 9.94
C ILE A 7 -17.53 10.39 9.72
N ASN A 8 -17.77 11.39 10.60
CA ASN A 8 -17.11 12.69 10.51
C ASN A 8 -15.57 12.59 10.65
N SER A 9 -15.08 11.67 11.49
CA SER A 9 -13.63 11.43 11.63
C SER A 9 -13.04 10.89 10.35
N LYS A 10 -13.68 9.88 9.73
CA LYS A 10 -13.21 9.27 8.48
C LYS A 10 -13.31 10.23 7.29
N LEU A 11 -14.37 11.02 7.25
CA LEU A 11 -14.50 12.07 6.23
C LEU A 11 -13.43 13.15 6.41
N LYS A 12 -13.11 13.53 7.64
CA LYS A 12 -12.02 14.48 7.92
C LYS A 12 -10.67 13.90 7.50
N GLU A 13 -10.39 12.63 7.82
CA GLU A 13 -9.19 11.94 7.34
C GLU A 13 -9.10 12.02 5.80
N ALA A 14 -10.19 11.74 5.07
CA ALA A 14 -10.23 11.83 3.62
C ALA A 14 -10.02 13.27 3.09
N VAL A 15 -10.58 14.28 3.75
CA VAL A 15 -10.36 15.70 3.42
C VAL A 15 -8.89 16.08 3.61
N ASP A 16 -8.33 15.76 4.78
CA ASP A 16 -6.93 16.04 5.10
C ASP A 16 -5.96 15.35 4.12
N SER A 17 -6.41 14.29 3.47
CA SER A 17 -5.70 13.50 2.47
C SER A 17 -5.72 14.12 1.06
N VAL A 18 -6.90 14.38 0.56
CA VAL A 18 -7.12 14.73 -0.85
C VAL A 18 -6.94 16.23 -1.11
N VAL A 19 -7.34 17.08 -0.15
CA VAL A 19 -7.34 18.53 -0.34
C VAL A 19 -5.94 19.12 -0.58
N PRO A 20 -4.86 18.74 0.14
CA PRO A 20 -3.55 19.29 -0.13
C PRO A 20 -3.06 19.01 -1.56
N ILE A 21 -3.27 17.80 -2.07
CA ILE A 21 -2.91 17.43 -3.44
C ILE A 21 -3.76 18.19 -4.44
N THR A 22 -5.08 18.26 -4.19
CA THR A 22 -6.00 19.01 -5.04
C THR A 22 -5.59 20.48 -5.14
N LEU A 23 -5.19 21.10 -4.02
CA LEU A 23 -4.72 22.50 -3.99
C LEU A 23 -3.39 22.68 -4.74
N ILE A 24 -2.42 21.78 -4.55
CA ILE A 24 -1.14 21.83 -5.27
C ILE A 24 -1.39 21.75 -6.77
N VAL A 25 -2.19 20.78 -7.22
CA VAL A 25 -2.53 20.58 -8.62
C VAL A 25 -3.30 21.77 -9.18
N ALA A 26 -4.29 22.29 -8.43
CA ALA A 26 -5.04 23.46 -8.85
C ALA A 26 -4.15 24.71 -9.02
N VAL A 27 -3.23 24.96 -8.09
CA VAL A 27 -2.27 26.06 -8.18
C VAL A 27 -1.34 25.88 -9.38
N LEU A 28 -0.85 24.66 -9.62
CA LEU A 28 -0.02 24.36 -10.79
C LEU A 28 -0.77 24.62 -12.11
N CYS A 29 -1.98 24.13 -12.23
CA CYS A 29 -2.79 24.33 -13.42
C CYS A 29 -3.19 25.80 -13.65
N PHE A 30 -3.35 26.56 -12.57
CA PHE A 30 -3.73 27.97 -12.68
C PHE A 30 -2.56 28.89 -13.06
N PHE A 31 -1.34 28.60 -12.54
CA PHE A 31 -0.20 29.51 -12.70
C PHE A 31 0.84 29.05 -13.71
N PHE A 32 1.02 27.74 -13.91
CA PHE A 32 2.14 27.18 -14.65
C PHE A 32 1.74 26.34 -15.87
N VAL A 33 0.59 25.68 -15.81
CA VAL A 33 0.19 24.70 -16.82
C VAL A 33 -1.24 25.00 -17.29
N PRO A 34 -1.44 25.57 -18.48
CA PRO A 34 -2.78 25.86 -18.98
C PRO A 34 -3.52 24.56 -19.32
N VAL A 35 -4.38 24.12 -18.43
CA VAL A 35 -5.24 22.95 -18.63
C VAL A 35 -6.64 23.41 -19.03
N GLY A 36 -7.30 22.68 -19.93
CA GLY A 36 -8.67 22.96 -20.34
C GLY A 36 -9.65 22.99 -19.16
N SER A 37 -10.58 23.95 -19.16
CA SER A 37 -11.53 24.15 -18.05
C SER A 37 -12.41 22.92 -17.77
N GLY A 38 -12.73 22.13 -18.81
CA GLY A 38 -13.46 20.87 -18.65
C GLY A 38 -12.70 19.83 -17.84
N LEU A 39 -11.41 19.64 -18.13
CA LEU A 39 -10.56 18.69 -17.38
C LEU A 39 -10.34 19.14 -15.94
N MET A 40 -10.18 20.46 -15.70
CA MET A 40 -10.11 21.02 -14.35
C MET A 40 -11.41 20.78 -13.57
N LEU A 41 -12.57 20.97 -14.21
CA LEU A 41 -13.85 20.66 -13.58
C LEU A 41 -13.98 19.17 -13.27
N ALA A 42 -13.61 18.30 -14.21
CA ALA A 42 -13.58 16.85 -13.97
C ALA A 42 -12.71 16.50 -12.76
N PHE A 43 -11.51 17.06 -12.67
CA PHE A 43 -10.63 16.86 -11.52
C PHE A 43 -11.24 17.31 -10.19
N LEU A 44 -11.89 18.47 -10.13
CA LEU A 44 -12.51 18.98 -8.90
C LEU A 44 -13.73 18.13 -8.48
N VAL A 45 -14.55 17.70 -9.44
CA VAL A 45 -15.65 16.75 -9.17
C VAL A 45 -15.07 15.41 -8.71
N GLY A 46 -14.00 14.92 -9.37
CA GLY A 46 -13.26 13.74 -8.97
C GLY A 46 -12.72 13.83 -7.54
N ALA A 47 -12.14 14.98 -7.15
CA ALA A 47 -11.67 15.22 -5.78
C ALA A 47 -12.80 15.11 -4.75
N ALA A 48 -13.96 15.67 -5.03
CA ALA A 48 -15.14 15.54 -4.16
C ALA A 48 -15.59 14.07 -4.05
N MET A 49 -15.61 13.33 -5.17
CA MET A 49 -15.93 11.91 -5.19
C MET A 49 -14.88 11.07 -4.44
N LEU A 50 -13.58 11.41 -4.57
CA LEU A 50 -12.51 10.75 -3.82
C LEU A 50 -12.67 10.95 -2.32
N ILE A 51 -12.95 12.17 -1.85
CA ILE A 51 -13.15 12.46 -0.44
C ILE A 51 -14.31 11.65 0.13
N MET A 52 -15.46 11.66 -0.55
CA MET A 52 -16.62 10.87 -0.12
C MET A 52 -16.35 9.37 -0.21
N GLY A 53 -15.79 8.92 -1.33
CA GLY A 53 -15.47 7.53 -1.60
C GLY A 53 -14.48 6.97 -0.60
N MET A 54 -13.37 7.67 -0.35
CA MET A 54 -12.33 7.27 0.59
C MET A 54 -12.83 7.23 2.04
N GLY A 55 -13.64 8.23 2.45
CA GLY A 55 -14.24 8.25 3.78
C GLY A 55 -15.19 7.09 4.03
N LEU A 56 -16.06 6.76 3.07
CA LEU A 56 -16.98 5.62 3.14
C LEU A 56 -16.24 4.28 3.07
N PHE A 57 -15.29 4.17 2.13
CA PHE A 57 -14.52 2.98 1.92
C PHE A 57 -13.67 2.60 3.13
N THR A 58 -12.92 3.53 3.73
CA THR A 58 -12.12 3.26 4.94
C THR A 58 -12.98 2.89 6.14
N LEU A 59 -14.13 3.55 6.31
CA LEU A 59 -15.10 3.17 7.33
C LEU A 59 -15.64 1.75 7.08
N GLY A 60 -15.97 1.45 5.83
CA GLY A 60 -16.48 0.15 5.41
C GLY A 60 -15.45 -0.95 5.63
N ALA A 61 -14.20 -0.74 5.23
CA ALA A 61 -13.10 -1.69 5.41
C ALA A 61 -12.83 -1.99 6.89
N GLU A 62 -12.86 -0.97 7.76
CA GLU A 62 -12.72 -1.15 9.20
C GLU A 62 -13.87 -1.95 9.82
N LEU A 63 -15.10 -1.72 9.38
CA LEU A 63 -16.29 -2.41 9.88
C LEU A 63 -16.44 -3.83 9.31
N SER A 64 -15.92 -4.11 8.11
CA SER A 64 -16.04 -5.40 7.43
C SER A 64 -14.71 -6.16 7.39
N MET A 65 -13.72 -5.71 6.64
CA MET A 65 -12.48 -6.45 6.35
C MET A 65 -11.66 -6.74 7.61
N THR A 66 -11.44 -5.73 8.47
CA THR A 66 -10.74 -5.91 9.75
C THR A 66 -11.48 -6.88 10.65
N GLN A 67 -12.82 -6.79 10.74
CA GLN A 67 -13.61 -7.69 11.56
C GLN A 67 -13.62 -9.12 10.99
N MET A 68 -13.71 -9.27 9.67
CA MET A 68 -13.61 -10.57 9.01
C MET A 68 -12.23 -11.19 9.28
N GLY A 69 -11.13 -10.43 9.11
CA GLY A 69 -9.77 -10.89 9.39
C GLY A 69 -9.60 -11.40 10.82
N ASN A 70 -10.06 -10.62 11.81
CA ASN A 70 -10.01 -11.00 13.23
C ASN A 70 -10.80 -12.28 13.52
N LEU A 71 -12.04 -12.38 13.01
CA LEU A 71 -12.92 -13.53 13.24
C LEU A 71 -12.38 -14.80 12.58
N VAL A 72 -11.91 -14.68 11.34
CA VAL A 72 -11.33 -15.80 10.61
C VAL A 72 -10.02 -16.23 11.26
N GLY A 73 -9.12 -15.30 11.57
CA GLY A 73 -7.86 -15.57 12.27
C GLY A 73 -8.09 -16.28 13.60
N ALA A 74 -8.97 -15.77 14.46
CA ALA A 74 -9.32 -16.38 15.73
C ALA A 74 -9.95 -17.78 15.58
N LYS A 75 -10.62 -18.05 14.46
CA LYS A 75 -11.19 -19.38 14.20
C LYS A 75 -10.18 -20.34 13.61
N MET A 76 -9.31 -19.87 12.73
CA MET A 76 -8.20 -20.64 12.18
C MET A 76 -7.30 -21.15 13.30
N THR A 77 -7.03 -20.32 14.31
CA THR A 77 -6.19 -20.68 15.47
C THR A 77 -6.76 -21.82 16.29
N LYS A 78 -8.09 -21.94 16.38
CA LYS A 78 -8.77 -23.04 17.07
C LYS A 78 -8.73 -24.35 16.29
N SER A 79 -8.44 -24.31 14.99
CA SER A 79 -8.32 -25.50 14.16
C SER A 79 -6.91 -26.08 14.33
N ARG A 80 -6.80 -27.31 14.81
CA ARG A 80 -5.53 -28.03 14.90
C ARG A 80 -5.08 -28.66 13.56
N ARG A 81 -5.79 -28.41 12.48
CA ARG A 81 -5.53 -29.00 11.16
C ARG A 81 -4.73 -28.03 10.29
N LEU A 82 -3.42 -28.29 10.16
CA LEU A 82 -2.51 -27.46 9.38
C LEU A 82 -3.00 -27.21 7.93
N TRP A 83 -3.42 -28.25 7.23
CA TRP A 83 -3.90 -28.14 5.84
C TRP A 83 -5.08 -27.19 5.68
N LEU A 84 -5.98 -27.16 6.67
CA LEU A 84 -7.13 -26.26 6.65
C LEU A 84 -6.69 -24.80 6.86
N ILE A 85 -5.72 -24.57 7.74
CA ILE A 85 -5.15 -23.23 7.97
C ILE A 85 -4.47 -22.73 6.70
N LEU A 86 -3.63 -23.55 6.07
CA LEU A 86 -2.90 -23.18 4.87
C LEU A 86 -3.84 -22.96 3.66
N GLY A 87 -4.82 -23.84 3.45
CA GLY A 87 -5.81 -23.70 2.40
C GLY A 87 -6.68 -22.44 2.56
N LEU A 88 -7.12 -22.16 3.79
CA LEU A 88 -7.86 -20.91 4.08
C LEU A 88 -6.99 -19.68 3.86
N ALA A 89 -5.72 -19.70 4.25
CA ALA A 89 -4.80 -18.58 4.03
C ALA A 89 -4.61 -18.32 2.52
N PHE A 90 -4.44 -19.36 1.72
CA PHE A 90 -4.34 -19.24 0.27
C PHE A 90 -5.58 -18.58 -0.33
N ILE A 91 -6.77 -19.12 -0.03
CA ILE A 91 -8.04 -18.58 -0.55
C ILE A 91 -8.26 -17.14 -0.10
N LEU A 92 -7.96 -16.83 1.16
CA LEU A 92 -8.10 -15.48 1.70
C LEU A 92 -7.15 -14.49 1.02
N GLY A 93 -5.88 -14.84 0.86
CA GLY A 93 -4.92 -13.99 0.17
C GLY A 93 -5.33 -13.71 -1.27
N LEU A 94 -5.80 -14.75 -1.99
CA LEU A 94 -6.30 -14.62 -3.34
C LEU A 94 -7.52 -13.69 -3.40
N VAL A 95 -8.52 -13.96 -2.59
CA VAL A 95 -9.83 -13.27 -2.63
C VAL A 95 -9.72 -11.81 -2.21
N ILE A 96 -8.93 -11.50 -1.17
CA ILE A 96 -8.79 -10.11 -0.70
C ILE A 96 -8.00 -9.27 -1.71
N THR A 97 -7.02 -9.88 -2.40
CA THR A 97 -6.21 -9.17 -3.40
C THR A 97 -6.99 -8.86 -4.66
N ILE A 98 -7.89 -9.74 -5.12
CA ILE A 98 -8.79 -9.44 -6.23
C ILE A 98 -9.63 -8.19 -5.96
N ALA A 99 -10.02 -7.98 -4.70
CA ALA A 99 -10.83 -6.84 -4.28
C ALA A 99 -10.01 -5.56 -4.05
N GLU A 100 -8.67 -5.58 -4.17
CA GLU A 100 -7.83 -4.42 -3.89
C GLU A 100 -7.94 -3.36 -5.00
N PRO A 101 -8.40 -2.13 -4.69
CA PRO A 101 -8.61 -1.09 -5.70
C PRO A 101 -7.33 -0.65 -6.39
N ASP A 102 -6.22 -0.59 -5.67
CA ASP A 102 -4.94 -0.14 -6.22
C ASP A 102 -4.43 -1.10 -7.30
N LEU A 103 -4.66 -2.42 -7.11
CA LEU A 103 -4.37 -3.44 -8.11
C LEU A 103 -5.27 -3.30 -9.35
N GLN A 104 -6.54 -2.94 -9.16
CA GLN A 104 -7.46 -2.71 -10.26
C GLN A 104 -6.97 -1.54 -11.14
N VAL A 105 -6.53 -0.45 -10.52
CA VAL A 105 -5.99 0.73 -11.21
C VAL A 105 -4.67 0.41 -11.90
N LEU A 106 -3.73 -0.29 -11.23
CA LEU A 106 -2.48 -0.72 -11.87
C LEU A 106 -2.77 -1.53 -13.12
N ALA A 107 -3.65 -2.56 -13.01
CA ALA A 107 -3.97 -3.46 -14.10
C ALA A 107 -4.65 -2.77 -15.30
N GLN A 108 -5.39 -1.68 -15.05
CA GLN A 108 -5.95 -0.85 -16.13
C GLN A 108 -4.88 -0.06 -16.87
N ASN A 109 -3.82 0.35 -16.18
CA ASN A 109 -2.76 1.20 -16.74
C ASN A 109 -1.62 0.42 -17.42
N VAL A 110 -1.51 -0.90 -17.23
CA VAL A 110 -0.46 -1.72 -17.85
C VAL A 110 -0.82 -2.03 -19.31
N PRO A 111 -0.05 -1.50 -20.29
CA PRO A 111 -0.31 -1.78 -21.69
C PRO A 111 0.03 -3.23 -22.06
N GLY A 112 -0.74 -3.80 -22.98
CA GLY A 112 -0.41 -5.10 -23.61
C GLY A 112 -0.65 -6.35 -22.75
N ILE A 113 -1.07 -6.22 -21.49
CA ILE A 113 -1.43 -7.34 -20.62
C ILE A 113 -2.93 -7.28 -20.31
N ASP A 114 -3.62 -8.42 -20.43
CA ASP A 114 -5.03 -8.50 -20.04
C ASP A 114 -5.20 -8.20 -18.54
N LYS A 115 -6.11 -7.27 -18.22
CA LYS A 115 -6.40 -6.81 -16.85
C LYS A 115 -6.70 -7.99 -15.91
N THR A 116 -7.57 -8.89 -16.34
CA THR A 116 -8.01 -10.04 -15.52
C THR A 116 -6.85 -10.97 -15.24
N MET A 117 -6.02 -11.21 -16.27
CA MET A 117 -4.86 -12.09 -16.14
C MET A 117 -3.83 -11.53 -15.16
N LEU A 118 -3.54 -10.24 -15.24
CA LEU A 118 -2.61 -9.60 -14.29
C LEU A 118 -3.15 -9.67 -12.86
N ILE A 119 -4.43 -9.33 -12.64
CA ILE A 119 -5.08 -9.40 -11.32
C ILE A 119 -5.03 -10.83 -10.75
N MET A 120 -5.37 -11.84 -11.56
CA MET A 120 -5.37 -13.24 -11.11
C MET A 120 -3.95 -13.73 -10.79
N THR A 121 -2.97 -13.41 -11.63
CA THR A 121 -1.56 -13.79 -11.40
C THR A 121 -1.04 -13.20 -10.10
N VAL A 122 -1.26 -11.92 -9.88
CA VAL A 122 -0.88 -11.19 -8.67
C VAL A 122 -1.58 -11.77 -7.44
N SER A 123 -2.89 -12.03 -7.53
CA SER A 123 -3.69 -12.57 -6.44
C SER A 123 -3.26 -13.99 -6.02
N VAL A 124 -2.88 -14.84 -7.00
CA VAL A 124 -2.29 -16.14 -6.71
C VAL A 124 -0.95 -15.98 -5.98
N GLY A 125 -0.11 -15.03 -6.40
CA GLY A 125 1.13 -14.69 -5.73
C GLY A 125 0.93 -14.33 -4.25
N VAL A 126 -0.02 -13.43 -3.95
CA VAL A 126 -0.36 -13.07 -2.56
C VAL A 126 -0.91 -14.27 -1.79
N GLY A 127 -1.80 -15.07 -2.39
CA GLY A 127 -2.35 -16.27 -1.76
C GLY A 127 -1.27 -17.26 -1.33
N LEU A 128 -0.32 -17.54 -2.21
CA LEU A 128 0.83 -18.41 -1.92
C LEU A 128 1.69 -17.84 -0.78
N PHE A 129 1.99 -16.55 -0.83
CA PHE A 129 2.85 -15.94 0.18
C PHE A 129 2.14 -15.73 1.52
N LEU A 130 0.84 -15.50 1.54
CA LEU A 130 0.07 -15.51 2.79
C LEU A 130 0.08 -16.90 3.42
N THR A 131 0.04 -17.96 2.60
CA THR A 131 0.22 -19.35 3.08
C THR A 131 1.60 -19.55 3.71
N ILE A 132 2.66 -19.05 3.06
CA ILE A 132 4.04 -19.07 3.60
C ILE A 132 4.12 -18.27 4.91
N CYS A 133 3.44 -17.11 5.01
CA CYS A 133 3.36 -16.33 6.24
C CYS A 133 2.75 -17.14 7.39
N MET A 134 1.66 -17.85 7.14
CA MET A 134 1.05 -18.70 8.16
C MET A 134 1.99 -19.82 8.58
N LEU A 135 2.63 -20.48 7.62
CA LEU A 135 3.60 -21.52 7.88
C LEU A 135 4.80 -20.98 8.68
N ARG A 136 5.30 -19.78 8.35
CA ARG A 136 6.36 -19.09 9.11
C ARG A 136 5.98 -18.91 10.57
N ILE A 137 4.78 -18.36 10.85
CA ILE A 137 4.32 -18.12 12.22
C ILE A 137 4.23 -19.45 12.99
N LEU A 138 3.66 -20.50 12.38
CA LEU A 138 3.46 -21.80 13.01
C LEU A 138 4.79 -22.54 13.28
N LEU A 139 5.77 -22.44 12.37
CA LEU A 139 7.07 -23.09 12.50
C LEU A 139 8.12 -22.23 13.21
N GLY A 140 7.82 -20.95 13.49
CA GLY A 140 8.75 -20.03 14.12
C GLY A 140 9.96 -19.65 13.24
N ILE A 141 9.79 -19.65 11.91
CA ILE A 141 10.87 -19.33 10.96
C ILE A 141 11.17 -17.83 11.01
N SER A 142 12.45 -17.48 11.01
CA SER A 142 12.90 -16.08 11.02
C SER A 142 12.46 -15.33 9.76
N LEU A 143 11.83 -14.15 9.93
CA LEU A 143 11.46 -13.27 8.80
C LEU A 143 12.67 -12.91 7.94
N ARG A 144 13.80 -12.54 8.58
CA ARG A 144 15.02 -12.16 7.87
C ARG A 144 15.50 -13.24 6.92
N THR A 145 15.49 -14.49 7.35
CA THR A 145 15.91 -15.63 6.50
C THR A 145 15.01 -15.75 5.27
N LEU A 146 13.70 -15.64 5.44
CA LEU A 146 12.78 -15.70 4.31
C LEU A 146 12.94 -14.51 3.35
N LEU A 147 13.11 -13.29 3.88
CA LEU A 147 13.37 -12.10 3.06
C LEU A 147 14.64 -12.28 2.22
N LEU A 148 15.75 -12.74 2.83
CA LEU A 148 17.00 -12.98 2.10
C LEU A 148 16.83 -14.01 0.99
N ILE A 149 16.18 -15.14 1.27
CA ILE A 149 15.97 -16.20 0.28
C ILE A 149 15.09 -15.69 -0.87
N PHE A 150 13.95 -15.10 -0.54
CA PHE A 150 13.00 -14.70 -1.58
C PHE A 150 13.48 -13.51 -2.39
N TYR A 151 14.14 -12.51 -1.78
CA TYR A 151 14.73 -11.42 -2.57
C TYR A 151 15.92 -11.88 -3.42
N ALA A 152 16.71 -12.87 -2.98
CA ALA A 152 17.71 -13.50 -3.84
C ALA A 152 17.07 -14.15 -5.06
N ILE A 153 15.94 -14.86 -4.89
CA ILE A 153 15.17 -15.43 -6.00
C ILE A 153 14.59 -14.32 -6.90
N VAL A 154 13.98 -13.29 -6.32
CA VAL A 154 13.43 -12.14 -7.06
C VAL A 154 14.49 -11.50 -7.95
N PHE A 155 15.66 -11.16 -7.41
CA PHE A 155 16.71 -10.49 -8.19
C PHE A 155 17.36 -11.42 -9.21
N THR A 156 17.43 -12.72 -8.93
CA THR A 156 17.88 -13.70 -9.92
C THR A 156 16.91 -13.77 -11.11
N LEU A 157 15.61 -13.85 -10.85
CA LEU A 157 14.59 -13.83 -11.92
C LEU A 157 14.55 -12.48 -12.62
N ALA A 158 14.67 -11.38 -11.88
CA ALA A 158 14.69 -10.04 -12.45
C ALA A 158 15.86 -9.82 -13.43
N ALA A 159 17.04 -10.42 -13.16
CA ALA A 159 18.17 -10.36 -14.05
C ALA A 159 17.98 -11.14 -15.36
N LEU A 160 17.02 -12.07 -15.39
CA LEU A 160 16.68 -12.89 -16.54
C LEU A 160 15.41 -12.44 -17.26
N SER A 161 14.65 -11.52 -16.67
CA SER A 161 13.36 -11.03 -17.17
C SER A 161 13.52 -9.91 -18.18
N ASP A 162 12.52 -9.76 -19.04
CA ASP A 162 12.40 -8.64 -19.94
C ASP A 162 12.27 -7.31 -19.14
N PRO A 163 12.98 -6.22 -19.53
CA PRO A 163 12.89 -4.92 -18.88
C PRO A 163 11.46 -4.36 -18.76
N ASP A 164 10.58 -4.63 -19.72
CA ASP A 164 9.20 -4.15 -19.73
C ASP A 164 8.39 -4.75 -18.55
N PHE A 165 8.56 -6.05 -18.29
CA PHE A 165 7.89 -6.72 -17.17
C PHE A 165 8.49 -6.38 -15.80
N LEU A 166 9.77 -6.01 -15.78
CA LEU A 166 10.50 -5.78 -14.55
C LEU A 166 9.87 -4.67 -13.70
N SER A 167 9.61 -3.50 -14.29
CA SER A 167 9.04 -2.36 -13.59
C SER A 167 7.63 -2.66 -13.09
N VAL A 168 6.79 -3.28 -13.91
CA VAL A 168 5.43 -3.69 -13.55
C VAL A 168 5.44 -4.75 -12.44
N ALA A 169 6.37 -5.71 -12.50
CA ALA A 169 6.49 -6.73 -11.46
C ALA A 169 6.78 -6.11 -10.09
N PHE A 170 7.74 -5.22 -10.00
CA PHE A 170 8.05 -4.55 -8.74
C PHE A 170 6.93 -3.61 -8.27
N ASP A 171 6.25 -2.91 -9.17
CA ASP A 171 5.08 -2.09 -8.83
C ASP A 171 3.93 -2.95 -8.31
N SER A 172 3.70 -4.14 -8.89
CA SER A 172 2.65 -5.05 -8.43
C SER A 172 2.85 -5.48 -6.97
N GLY A 173 4.11 -5.60 -6.50
CA GLY A 173 4.40 -5.86 -5.10
C GLY A 173 3.97 -4.75 -4.15
N GLY A 174 4.04 -3.50 -4.61
CA GLY A 174 3.58 -2.34 -3.84
C GLY A 174 2.06 -2.23 -3.79
N VAL A 175 1.38 -2.26 -4.93
CA VAL A 175 -0.07 -1.99 -5.03
C VAL A 175 -0.95 -3.08 -4.41
N THR A 176 -0.44 -4.28 -4.17
CA THR A 176 -1.23 -5.39 -3.59
C THR A 176 -1.49 -5.25 -2.10
N THR A 177 -0.80 -4.35 -1.45
CA THR A 177 -0.88 -4.14 -0.01
C THR A 177 -1.47 -2.75 0.29
N GLY A 178 -2.69 -2.54 -0.18
CA GLY A 178 -3.44 -1.30 -0.03
C GLY A 178 -4.43 -1.32 1.14
N PRO A 179 -5.38 -0.37 1.13
CA PRO A 179 -6.24 -0.07 2.28
C PRO A 179 -7.27 -1.17 2.63
N MET A 180 -7.49 -2.17 1.76
CA MET A 180 -8.30 -3.36 2.10
C MET A 180 -7.44 -4.51 2.62
N THR A 181 -6.36 -4.79 1.93
CA THR A 181 -5.53 -5.97 2.16
C THR A 181 -4.73 -5.85 3.45
N VAL A 182 -4.16 -4.68 3.75
CA VAL A 182 -3.31 -4.46 4.93
C VAL A 182 -4.07 -4.68 6.24
N PRO A 183 -5.21 -4.00 6.52
CA PRO A 183 -5.92 -4.21 7.77
C PRO A 183 -6.38 -5.66 7.96
N PHE A 184 -6.74 -6.33 6.87
CA PHE A 184 -7.16 -7.73 6.90
C PHE A 184 -6.00 -8.67 7.23
N ILE A 185 -4.86 -8.56 6.52
CA ILE A 185 -3.69 -9.41 6.73
C ILE A 185 -3.11 -9.19 8.12
N MET A 186 -3.02 -7.94 8.58
CA MET A 186 -2.52 -7.63 9.92
C MET A 186 -3.45 -8.18 11.01
N ALA A 187 -4.77 -8.05 10.86
CA ALA A 187 -5.74 -8.63 11.79
C ALA A 187 -5.65 -10.17 11.83
N LEU A 188 -5.50 -10.80 10.66
CA LEU A 188 -5.26 -12.24 10.53
C LEU A 188 -3.97 -12.66 11.25
N GLY A 189 -2.88 -11.93 11.05
CA GLY A 189 -1.58 -12.18 11.66
C GLY A 189 -1.61 -12.09 13.17
N VAL A 190 -2.20 -11.03 13.72
CA VAL A 190 -2.41 -10.88 15.17
C VAL A 190 -3.26 -12.03 15.71
N GLY A 191 -4.34 -12.40 14.99
CA GLY A 191 -5.19 -13.54 15.36
C GLY A 191 -4.40 -14.85 15.42
N VAL A 192 -3.58 -15.14 14.43
CA VAL A 192 -2.77 -16.37 14.37
C VAL A 192 -1.61 -16.33 15.37
N ALA A 193 -0.91 -15.23 15.52
CA ALA A 193 0.20 -15.09 16.46
C ALA A 193 -0.26 -15.25 17.94
N SER A 194 -1.51 -14.91 18.25
CA SER A 194 -2.08 -15.05 19.59
C SER A 194 -2.18 -16.49 20.13
N ILE A 195 -1.98 -17.51 19.27
CA ILE A 195 -1.89 -18.93 19.72
C ILE A 195 -0.60 -19.16 20.51
N ARG A 196 0.45 -18.43 20.16
CA ARG A 196 1.76 -18.57 20.76
C ARG A 196 1.85 -17.67 21.99
N SER A 197 2.23 -18.26 23.14
CA SER A 197 2.36 -17.55 24.41
C SER A 197 3.77 -16.99 24.63
N ASP A 198 4.67 -17.10 23.63
CA ASP A 198 6.06 -16.66 23.73
C ASP A 198 6.19 -15.16 23.40
N GLU A 199 7.24 -14.50 23.93
CA GLU A 199 7.51 -13.08 23.69
C GLU A 199 7.71 -12.74 22.20
N LYS A 200 8.11 -13.73 21.40
CA LYS A 200 8.30 -13.58 19.95
C LYS A 200 6.97 -13.50 19.19
N ALA A 201 5.86 -13.98 19.77
CA ALA A 201 4.55 -13.95 19.11
C ALA A 201 4.14 -12.53 18.67
N LYS A 202 4.45 -11.51 19.50
CA LYS A 202 4.16 -10.10 19.16
C LYS A 202 4.98 -9.61 17.96
N SER A 203 6.27 -10.00 17.88
CA SER A 203 7.09 -9.61 16.74
C SER A 203 6.76 -10.39 15.47
N ASP A 204 6.28 -11.63 15.62
CA ASP A 204 5.91 -12.50 14.49
C ASP A 204 4.58 -12.12 13.85
N SER A 205 3.76 -11.29 14.50
CA SER A 205 2.55 -10.70 13.89
C SER A 205 2.86 -9.66 12.81
N PHE A 206 4.09 -9.13 12.78
CA PHE A 206 4.61 -8.28 11.71
C PHE A 206 5.38 -9.09 10.65
N GLY A 207 5.60 -8.47 9.50
CA GLY A 207 6.30 -9.06 8.37
C GLY A 207 5.41 -9.90 7.45
N LEU A 208 4.09 -9.87 7.66
CA LEU A 208 3.15 -10.55 6.79
C LEU A 208 2.94 -9.76 5.49
N VAL A 209 2.72 -8.46 5.61
CA VAL A 209 2.55 -7.56 4.48
C VAL A 209 3.81 -7.60 3.61
N ALA A 210 4.99 -7.55 4.24
CA ALA A 210 6.28 -7.67 3.59
C ALA A 210 6.41 -8.92 2.71
N LEU A 211 6.08 -10.09 3.24
CA LEU A 211 6.15 -11.34 2.48
C LEU A 211 5.06 -11.38 1.39
N CYS A 212 3.85 -10.92 1.69
CA CYS A 212 2.76 -10.85 0.73
C CYS A 212 3.08 -9.94 -0.46
N SER A 213 3.94 -8.92 -0.30
CA SER A 213 4.41 -8.07 -1.41
C SER A 213 5.40 -8.79 -2.35
N ILE A 214 6.14 -9.78 -1.85
CA ILE A 214 7.10 -10.54 -2.68
C ILE A 214 6.38 -11.48 -3.65
N GLY A 215 5.25 -12.05 -3.24
CA GLY A 215 4.46 -12.97 -4.06
C GLY A 215 4.08 -12.41 -5.42
N PRO A 216 3.44 -11.25 -5.49
CA PRO A 216 3.14 -10.53 -6.72
C PRO A 216 4.35 -10.30 -7.61
N ILE A 217 5.47 -9.84 -7.04
CA ILE A 217 6.70 -9.59 -7.81
C ILE A 217 7.12 -10.87 -8.52
N LEU A 218 7.22 -11.98 -7.79
CA LEU A 218 7.60 -13.26 -8.37
C LEU A 218 6.58 -13.76 -9.39
N ALA A 219 5.28 -13.61 -9.12
CA ALA A 219 4.23 -14.06 -10.01
C ALA A 219 4.23 -13.29 -11.34
N VAL A 220 4.43 -11.98 -11.33
CA VAL A 220 4.49 -11.15 -12.54
C VAL A 220 5.80 -11.35 -13.28
N LEU A 221 6.94 -11.53 -12.60
CA LEU A 221 8.20 -11.92 -13.26
C LEU A 221 8.04 -13.26 -14.00
N LEU A 222 7.40 -14.25 -13.37
CA LEU A 222 7.12 -15.54 -14.02
C LEU A 222 6.14 -15.39 -15.19
N LEU A 223 5.14 -14.51 -15.07
CA LEU A 223 4.22 -14.19 -16.17
C LEU A 223 4.97 -13.65 -17.37
N GLY A 224 5.97 -12.79 -17.19
CA GLY A 224 6.82 -12.24 -18.26
C GLY A 224 7.55 -13.34 -19.06
N PHE A 225 7.94 -14.44 -18.43
CA PHE A 225 8.55 -15.57 -19.15
C PHE A 225 7.54 -16.39 -19.98
N LEU A 226 6.25 -16.33 -19.62
CA LEU A 226 5.17 -17.03 -20.33
C LEU A 226 4.58 -16.20 -21.46
N TYR A 227 4.81 -14.89 -21.45
CA TYR A 227 4.37 -13.94 -22.46
C TYR A 227 5.56 -13.38 -23.24
N PRO A 228 6.10 -14.12 -24.22
CA PRO A 228 7.14 -13.58 -25.09
C PRO A 228 6.51 -12.55 -26.02
N GLU A 229 7.11 -11.35 -26.04
CA GLU A 229 6.83 -10.27 -26.98
C GLU A 229 5.33 -9.92 -27.14
N THR A 230 4.71 -9.38 -26.13
CA THR A 230 3.58 -8.50 -26.39
C THR A 230 4.14 -7.31 -27.16
N THR A 231 3.86 -7.28 -28.48
CA THR A 231 3.91 -6.01 -29.21
C THR A 231 3.08 -5.04 -28.37
N ALA A 232 3.76 -4.26 -27.57
CA ALA A 232 3.17 -3.13 -26.86
C ALA A 232 2.73 -2.14 -27.94
N ALA A 233 1.61 -2.46 -28.61
CA ALA A 233 0.82 -1.45 -29.25
C ALA A 233 0.52 -0.48 -28.10
N ALA A 234 1.15 0.70 -28.14
CA ALA A 234 0.92 1.75 -27.19
C ALA A 234 -0.58 1.91 -27.05
N SER A 235 -1.15 1.27 -26.05
CA SER A 235 -2.50 1.57 -25.60
C SER A 235 -2.37 3.00 -25.10
N GLN A 236 -2.63 3.95 -26.00
CA GLN A 236 -2.75 5.35 -25.61
C GLN A 236 -3.81 5.32 -24.52
N THR A 237 -3.39 5.58 -23.30
CA THR A 237 -4.31 5.84 -22.20
C THR A 237 -5.26 6.88 -22.76
N ALA A 238 -6.53 6.52 -22.98
CA ALA A 238 -7.51 7.40 -23.59
C ALA A 238 -7.70 8.55 -22.62
N VAL A 239 -6.95 9.64 -22.86
CA VAL A 239 -7.08 10.85 -22.06
C VAL A 239 -8.44 11.46 -22.43
N SER A 240 -9.34 11.46 -21.47
CA SER A 240 -10.65 12.10 -21.64
C SER A 240 -10.44 13.60 -21.83
N SER A 241 -10.63 14.10 -23.05
CA SER A 241 -10.64 15.51 -23.34
C SER A 241 -12.09 16.02 -23.23
N PHE A 242 -12.34 16.88 -22.27
CA PHE A 242 -13.67 17.49 -22.07
C PHE A 242 -13.65 18.92 -22.56
N ALA A 243 -14.41 19.24 -23.63
CA ALA A 243 -14.55 20.59 -24.14
C ALA A 243 -15.62 21.37 -23.38
N THR A 244 -16.65 20.68 -22.86
CA THR A 244 -17.79 21.30 -22.19
C THR A 244 -18.09 20.67 -20.83
N THR A 245 -18.80 21.44 -19.99
CA THR A 245 -19.28 20.92 -18.67
C THR A 245 -20.28 19.78 -18.82
N LEU A 246 -21.02 19.76 -19.94
CA LEU A 246 -21.95 18.67 -20.22
C LEU A 246 -21.20 17.36 -20.50
N GLU A 247 -20.13 17.42 -21.27
CA GLU A 247 -19.25 16.24 -21.52
C GLU A 247 -18.65 15.69 -20.24
N VAL A 248 -18.22 16.54 -19.30
CA VAL A 248 -17.78 16.11 -17.96
C VAL A 248 -18.89 15.34 -17.26
N GLY A 249 -20.13 15.87 -17.27
CA GLY A 249 -21.28 15.19 -16.67
C GLY A 249 -21.56 13.83 -17.34
N HIS A 250 -21.49 13.76 -18.66
CA HIS A 250 -21.64 12.51 -19.41
C HIS A 250 -20.52 11.51 -19.05
N GLY A 251 -19.26 11.93 -18.98
CA GLY A 251 -18.15 11.05 -18.61
C GLY A 251 -18.37 10.39 -17.24
N TYR A 252 -18.83 11.12 -16.23
CA TYR A 252 -19.17 10.55 -14.93
C TYR A 252 -20.40 9.63 -14.97
N LEU A 253 -21.42 9.96 -15.77
CA LEU A 253 -22.62 9.14 -15.89
C LEU A 253 -22.37 7.83 -16.66
N GLU A 254 -21.43 7.82 -17.60
CA GLU A 254 -21.02 6.63 -18.34
C GLU A 254 -20.10 5.74 -17.50
N GLU A 255 -19.17 6.31 -16.74
CA GLU A 255 -18.21 5.57 -15.92
C GLU A 255 -18.86 4.94 -14.67
N LEU A 256 -19.82 5.64 -14.04
CA LEU A 256 -20.45 5.17 -12.80
C LEU A 256 -21.08 3.77 -12.90
N PRO A 257 -21.90 3.45 -13.95
CA PRO A 257 -22.43 2.09 -14.13
C PRO A 257 -21.36 1.03 -14.34
N VAL A 258 -20.27 1.37 -15.02
CA VAL A 258 -19.12 0.48 -15.23
C VAL A 258 -18.49 0.14 -13.89
N MET A 259 -18.20 1.16 -13.08
CA MET A 259 -17.61 0.96 -11.75
C MET A 259 -18.55 0.22 -10.78
N LEU A 260 -19.87 0.42 -10.88
CA LEU A 260 -20.84 -0.37 -10.13
C LEU A 260 -20.70 -1.87 -10.43
N GLY A 261 -20.54 -2.24 -11.69
CA GLY A 261 -20.33 -3.62 -12.11
C GLY A 261 -18.97 -4.18 -11.68
N GLU A 262 -17.89 -3.45 -11.96
CA GLU A 262 -16.52 -3.90 -11.66
C GLU A 262 -16.29 -4.10 -10.15
N VAL A 263 -16.72 -3.15 -9.33
CA VAL A 263 -16.59 -3.25 -7.87
C VAL A 263 -17.46 -4.35 -7.30
N ALA A 264 -18.66 -4.59 -7.85
CA ALA A 264 -19.49 -5.72 -7.45
C ALA A 264 -18.78 -7.06 -7.71
N VAL A 265 -18.20 -7.22 -8.90
CA VAL A 265 -17.44 -8.43 -9.27
C VAL A 265 -16.20 -8.59 -8.39
N ALA A 266 -15.47 -7.51 -8.10
CA ALA A 266 -14.28 -7.55 -7.27
C ALA A 266 -14.58 -7.93 -5.80
N LEU A 267 -15.69 -7.43 -5.22
CA LEU A 267 -16.07 -7.75 -3.84
C LEU A 267 -16.80 -9.09 -3.69
N LEU A 268 -17.37 -9.62 -4.77
CA LEU A 268 -18.17 -10.85 -4.74
C LEU A 268 -17.42 -12.05 -4.14
N PRO A 269 -16.16 -12.35 -4.51
CA PRO A 269 -15.42 -13.49 -3.97
C PRO A 269 -15.27 -13.44 -2.45
N ILE A 270 -14.93 -12.26 -1.88
CA ILE A 270 -14.77 -12.12 -0.43
C ILE A 270 -16.11 -12.23 0.31
N CYS A 271 -17.18 -11.70 -0.29
CA CYS A 271 -18.54 -11.82 0.26
C CYS A 271 -19.00 -13.28 0.29
N ILE A 272 -18.80 -14.01 -0.82
CA ILE A 272 -19.13 -15.45 -0.89
C ILE A 272 -18.32 -16.23 0.15
N PHE A 273 -17.01 -16.01 0.19
CA PHE A 273 -16.13 -16.65 1.17
C PHE A 273 -16.64 -16.42 2.60
N PHE A 274 -16.89 -15.15 2.95
CA PHE A 274 -17.34 -14.81 4.30
C PHE A 274 -18.70 -15.42 4.63
N LEU A 275 -19.66 -15.41 3.72
CA LEU A 275 -20.98 -16.00 3.92
C LEU A 275 -20.89 -17.52 4.10
N LEU A 276 -20.09 -18.21 3.28
CA LEU A 276 -19.83 -19.63 3.47
C LEU A 276 -19.18 -19.91 4.83
N PHE A 277 -18.16 -19.13 5.19
CA PHE A 277 -17.47 -19.28 6.46
C PHE A 277 -18.38 -18.94 7.67
N GLN A 278 -19.30 -17.99 7.50
CA GLN A 278 -20.33 -17.64 8.48
C GLN A 278 -21.28 -18.84 8.74
N VAL A 279 -21.76 -19.49 7.68
CA VAL A 279 -22.71 -20.61 7.78
C VAL A 279 -22.05 -21.84 8.42
N PHE A 280 -20.85 -22.19 7.95
CA PHE A 280 -20.21 -23.44 8.37
C PHE A 280 -19.40 -23.31 9.66
N SER A 281 -18.83 -22.14 9.94
CA SER A 281 -17.81 -22.01 10.99
C SER A 281 -18.10 -20.94 12.05
N LEU A 282 -18.41 -19.70 11.66
CA LEU A 282 -18.51 -18.58 12.60
C LEU A 282 -19.80 -18.58 13.39
N LYS A 283 -20.95 -18.82 12.75
CA LYS A 283 -22.29 -18.83 13.34
C LYS A 283 -22.56 -17.59 14.21
N LEU A 284 -22.23 -16.41 13.65
CA LEU A 284 -22.40 -15.12 14.35
C LEU A 284 -23.87 -14.84 14.62
N ARG A 285 -24.12 -14.11 15.71
CA ARG A 285 -25.45 -13.56 16.02
C ARG A 285 -25.81 -12.47 14.97
N LYS A 286 -27.13 -12.19 14.85
CA LYS A 286 -27.65 -11.26 13.83
C LYS A 286 -26.99 -9.87 13.85
N LEU A 287 -26.77 -9.26 15.03
CA LEU A 287 -26.23 -7.91 15.14
C LEU A 287 -24.76 -7.77 14.66
N PRO A 288 -23.80 -8.63 15.06
CA PRO A 288 -22.45 -8.59 14.50
C PRO A 288 -22.43 -8.85 13.00
N LEU A 289 -23.21 -9.80 12.51
CA LEU A 289 -23.31 -10.08 11.08
C LEU A 289 -23.83 -8.87 10.30
N LEU A 290 -24.90 -8.23 10.78
CA LEU A 290 -25.45 -7.04 10.14
C LEU A 290 -24.45 -5.88 10.08
N ARG A 291 -23.63 -5.68 11.12
CA ARG A 291 -22.58 -4.66 11.12
C ARG A 291 -21.55 -4.91 10.03
N ILE A 292 -21.11 -6.15 9.84
CA ILE A 292 -20.17 -6.53 8.78
C ILE A 292 -20.79 -6.30 7.41
N LEU A 293 -22.06 -6.71 7.20
CA LEU A 293 -22.75 -6.50 5.92
C LEU A 293 -22.97 -5.02 5.60
N ILE A 294 -23.29 -4.19 6.60
CA ILE A 294 -23.35 -2.73 6.44
C ILE A 294 -21.95 -2.19 6.08
N GLY A 295 -20.89 -2.69 6.71
CA GLY A 295 -19.52 -2.37 6.38
C GLY A 295 -19.18 -2.68 4.92
N VAL A 296 -19.56 -3.86 4.42
CA VAL A 296 -19.42 -4.22 3.00
C VAL A 296 -20.18 -3.26 2.10
N GLY A 297 -21.40 -2.85 2.49
CA GLY A 297 -22.17 -1.85 1.75
C GLY A 297 -21.44 -0.49 1.67
N TYR A 298 -20.88 -0.02 2.78
CA TYR A 298 -20.05 1.20 2.78
C TYR A 298 -18.78 1.05 1.94
N THR A 299 -18.11 -0.10 2.00
CA THR A 299 -16.95 -0.42 1.15
C THR A 299 -17.33 -0.36 -0.32
N TYR A 300 -18.44 -0.98 -0.71
CA TYR A 300 -18.92 -1.00 -2.09
C TYR A 300 -19.20 0.40 -2.63
N VAL A 301 -20.05 1.18 -1.94
CA VAL A 301 -20.39 2.54 -2.36
C VAL A 301 -19.15 3.43 -2.36
N GLY A 302 -18.31 3.30 -1.34
CA GLY A 302 -17.07 4.06 -1.22
C GLY A 302 -16.11 3.78 -2.38
N LEU A 303 -15.90 2.52 -2.73
CA LEU A 303 -15.04 2.13 -3.86
C LEU A 303 -15.58 2.60 -5.22
N VAL A 304 -16.88 2.48 -5.44
CA VAL A 304 -17.51 2.97 -6.69
C VAL A 304 -17.26 4.47 -6.87
N LEU A 305 -17.50 5.27 -5.83
CA LEU A 305 -17.26 6.71 -5.87
C LEU A 305 -15.76 7.03 -6.06
N PHE A 306 -14.91 6.32 -5.33
CA PHE A 306 -13.45 6.48 -5.39
C PHE A 306 -12.94 6.21 -6.80
N LEU A 307 -13.19 5.02 -7.34
CA LEU A 307 -12.70 4.62 -8.67
C LEU A 307 -13.28 5.47 -9.80
N THR A 308 -14.56 5.84 -9.74
CA THR A 308 -15.16 6.74 -10.72
C THR A 308 -14.46 8.10 -10.70
N GLY A 309 -14.21 8.67 -9.51
CA GLY A 309 -13.49 9.95 -9.37
C GLY A 309 -12.04 9.88 -9.86
N VAL A 310 -11.38 8.75 -9.64
CA VAL A 310 -10.03 8.48 -10.12
C VAL A 310 -9.99 8.43 -11.65
N ASN A 311 -10.80 7.57 -12.26
CA ASN A 311 -10.73 7.29 -13.70
C ASN A 311 -11.07 8.52 -14.54
N VAL A 312 -12.13 9.25 -14.19
CA VAL A 312 -12.58 10.41 -14.96
C VAL A 312 -11.73 11.65 -14.68
N GLY A 313 -11.39 11.90 -13.40
CA GLY A 313 -10.78 13.17 -13.00
C GLY A 313 -9.27 13.07 -12.72
N PHE A 314 -8.87 12.23 -11.75
CA PHE A 314 -7.52 12.24 -11.22
C PHE A 314 -6.47 11.67 -12.18
N SER A 315 -6.71 10.50 -12.74
CA SER A 315 -5.77 9.86 -13.66
C SER A 315 -5.60 10.67 -14.94
N SER A 316 -6.70 11.17 -15.50
CA SER A 316 -6.67 11.97 -16.72
C SER A 316 -5.89 13.27 -16.53
N LEU A 317 -6.16 14.01 -15.44
CA LEU A 317 -5.42 15.25 -15.16
C LEU A 317 -3.96 14.96 -14.82
N GLY A 318 -3.67 13.92 -14.04
CA GLY A 318 -2.30 13.52 -13.72
C GLY A 318 -1.48 13.31 -14.99
N TYR A 319 -2.01 12.54 -15.92
CA TYR A 319 -1.36 12.26 -17.20
C TYR A 319 -1.11 13.54 -18.01
N VAL A 320 -2.13 14.38 -18.19
CA VAL A 320 -1.99 15.65 -18.94
C VAL A 320 -0.99 16.57 -18.27
N LEU A 321 -1.05 16.71 -16.95
CA LEU A 321 -0.16 17.60 -16.20
C LEU A 321 1.31 17.17 -16.34
N GLY A 322 1.60 15.88 -16.23
CA GLY A 322 2.94 15.34 -16.43
C GLY A 322 3.49 15.63 -17.83
N GLY A 323 2.66 15.44 -18.86
CA GLY A 323 3.03 15.71 -20.26
C GLY A 323 3.28 17.18 -20.53
N VAL A 324 2.35 18.06 -20.17
CA VAL A 324 2.45 19.51 -20.46
C VAL A 324 3.64 20.15 -19.74
N ILE A 325 3.96 19.76 -18.51
CA ILE A 325 5.16 20.27 -17.81
C ILE A 325 6.44 19.99 -18.63
N VAL A 326 6.52 18.83 -19.26
CA VAL A 326 7.67 18.46 -20.10
C VAL A 326 7.65 19.24 -21.42
N GLU A 327 6.50 19.32 -22.08
CA GLU A 327 6.32 20.02 -23.35
C GLU A 327 6.65 21.52 -23.25
N GLU A 328 6.33 22.16 -22.12
CA GLU A 328 6.70 23.55 -21.83
C GLU A 328 8.18 23.74 -21.45
N GLY A 329 8.99 22.68 -21.51
CA GLY A 329 10.42 22.73 -21.18
C GLY A 329 10.72 22.79 -19.67
N LEU A 330 9.72 22.60 -18.81
CA LEU A 330 9.84 22.66 -17.36
C LEU A 330 10.09 21.28 -16.72
N GLY A 331 10.63 20.31 -17.46
CA GLY A 331 10.80 18.93 -17.01
C GLY A 331 11.51 18.77 -15.65
N LEU A 332 12.50 19.64 -15.33
CA LEU A 332 13.17 19.61 -14.03
C LEU A 332 12.23 19.95 -12.84
N LEU A 333 11.10 20.63 -13.08
CA LEU A 333 10.11 20.94 -12.06
C LEU A 333 9.37 19.69 -11.57
N LEU A 334 9.34 18.61 -12.37
CA LEU A 334 8.75 17.34 -11.97
C LEU A 334 9.35 16.82 -10.66
N ILE A 335 10.67 17.01 -10.43
CA ILE A 335 11.35 16.49 -9.24
C ILE A 335 10.82 17.16 -7.95
N PRO A 336 10.92 18.49 -7.77
CA PRO A 336 10.44 19.13 -6.54
C PRO A 336 8.94 19.00 -6.35
N LEU A 337 8.15 18.95 -7.43
CA LEU A 337 6.72 18.69 -7.36
C LEU A 337 6.42 17.29 -6.82
N ALA A 338 7.09 16.28 -7.34
CA ALA A 338 6.91 14.91 -6.88
C ALA A 338 7.35 14.72 -5.42
N VAL A 339 8.45 15.36 -5.00
CA VAL A 339 8.88 15.38 -3.59
C VAL A 339 7.79 15.99 -2.70
N LEU A 340 7.24 17.13 -3.10
CA LEU A 340 6.17 17.81 -2.36
C LEU A 340 4.89 16.94 -2.31
N MET A 341 4.47 16.39 -3.43
CA MET A 341 3.32 15.51 -3.50
C MET A 341 3.52 14.24 -2.67
N GLY A 342 4.68 13.60 -2.75
CA GLY A 342 5.00 12.41 -1.96
C GLY A 342 4.92 12.65 -0.45
N TRP A 343 5.35 13.84 0.01
CA TRP A 343 5.18 14.23 1.42
C TRP A 343 3.72 14.26 1.86
N PHE A 344 2.82 14.78 1.03
CA PHE A 344 1.40 14.85 1.36
C PHE A 344 0.67 13.52 1.15
N ILE A 345 0.99 12.76 0.10
CA ILE A 345 0.37 11.47 -0.22
C ILE A 345 0.46 10.50 0.96
N ILE A 346 1.63 10.34 1.55
CA ILE A 346 1.81 9.37 2.65
C ILE A 346 1.07 9.77 3.93
N ASN A 347 0.99 11.07 4.21
CA ASN A 347 0.21 11.57 5.36
C ASN A 347 -1.30 11.37 5.15
N ALA A 348 -1.68 11.22 3.92
CA ALA A 348 -3.02 11.01 3.43
C ALA A 348 -3.48 9.55 3.51
N GLU A 349 -2.56 8.60 3.63
CA GLU A 349 -2.82 7.18 3.49
C GLU A 349 -3.45 6.57 4.75
N PRO A 350 -4.71 6.06 4.69
CA PRO A 350 -5.36 5.49 5.86
C PRO A 350 -4.65 4.27 6.44
N ALA A 351 -4.06 3.43 5.57
CA ALA A 351 -3.33 2.24 6.00
C ALA A 351 -2.08 2.61 6.81
N VAL A 352 -1.43 3.73 6.49
CA VAL A 352 -0.29 4.27 7.24
C VAL A 352 -0.70 4.70 8.65
N HIS A 353 -1.86 5.31 8.82
CA HIS A 353 -2.36 5.69 10.16
C HIS A 353 -2.62 4.45 11.03
N VAL A 354 -3.19 3.39 10.43
CA VAL A 354 -3.39 2.10 11.13
C VAL A 354 -2.06 1.50 11.54
N LEU A 355 -1.08 1.44 10.63
CA LEU A 355 0.25 0.93 10.91
C LEU A 355 0.94 1.73 12.02
N ASN A 356 0.97 3.06 11.91
CA ASN A 356 1.60 3.93 12.90
C ASN A 356 1.04 3.72 14.31
N LYS A 357 -0.28 3.58 14.43
CA LYS A 357 -0.95 3.31 15.70
C LYS A 357 -0.61 1.92 16.24
N GLN A 358 -0.60 0.91 15.40
CA GLN A 358 -0.24 -0.46 15.81
C GLN A 358 1.23 -0.55 16.25
N VAL A 359 2.14 0.14 15.55
CA VAL A 359 3.55 0.23 15.93
C VAL A 359 3.71 0.90 17.30
N GLU A 360 3.00 1.98 17.57
CA GLU A 360 3.01 2.68 18.85
C GLU A 360 2.49 1.77 19.98
N GLU A 361 1.35 1.11 19.78
CA GLU A 361 0.75 0.19 20.76
C GLU A 361 1.66 -1.02 21.06
N LEU A 362 2.22 -1.67 20.03
CA LEU A 362 3.04 -2.87 20.19
C LEU A 362 4.46 -2.57 20.68
N SER A 363 4.98 -1.38 20.41
CA SER A 363 6.25 -0.91 20.93
C SER A 363 6.11 -0.32 22.36
N ALA A 364 4.93 -0.38 22.97
CA ALA A 364 4.63 0.26 24.25
C ALA A 364 5.00 1.76 24.28
N GLY A 365 4.78 2.47 23.18
CA GLY A 365 5.10 3.89 23.03
C GLY A 365 6.58 4.21 22.76
N ALA A 366 7.43 3.20 22.64
CA ALA A 366 8.87 3.39 22.34
C ALA A 366 9.09 4.05 20.97
N ILE A 367 8.20 3.77 20.01
CA ILE A 367 8.13 4.43 18.71
C ILE A 367 6.81 5.19 18.66
N SER A 368 6.88 6.53 18.68
CA SER A 368 5.68 7.34 18.59
C SER A 368 5.12 7.34 17.16
N SER A 369 3.80 7.35 17.02
CA SER A 369 3.09 7.45 15.74
C SER A 369 3.56 8.65 14.91
N ARG A 370 3.89 9.78 15.58
CA ARG A 370 4.42 10.98 14.90
C ARG A 370 5.81 10.75 14.29
N ALA A 371 6.72 10.09 15.02
CA ALA A 371 8.07 9.82 14.53
C ALA A 371 8.02 8.85 13.34
N MET A 372 7.17 7.84 13.42
CA MET A 372 6.94 6.89 12.33
C MET A 372 6.36 7.59 11.10
N GLY A 373 5.30 8.40 11.25
CA GLY A 373 4.70 9.15 10.16
C GLY A 373 5.67 10.11 9.48
N MET A 374 6.50 10.84 10.25
CA MET A 374 7.52 11.72 9.69
C MET A 374 8.60 10.95 8.91
N SER A 375 9.04 9.81 9.43
CA SER A 375 10.01 8.95 8.74
C SER A 375 9.46 8.45 7.39
N LEU A 376 8.20 8.05 7.37
CA LEU A 376 7.53 7.62 6.15
C LEU A 376 7.34 8.78 5.16
N SER A 377 7.01 10.00 5.64
CA SER A 377 6.89 11.18 4.78
C SER A 377 8.21 11.51 4.08
N ILE A 378 9.33 11.45 4.80
CA ILE A 378 10.67 11.64 4.22
C ILE A 378 10.96 10.55 3.20
N ALA A 379 10.66 9.30 3.53
CA ALA A 379 10.91 8.15 2.66
C ALA A 379 10.16 8.28 1.32
N VAL A 380 8.85 8.55 1.38
CA VAL A 380 8.02 8.64 0.17
C VAL A 380 8.33 9.90 -0.64
N ALA A 381 8.59 11.04 0.01
CA ALA A 381 9.04 12.23 -0.68
C ALA A 381 10.34 12.00 -1.47
N ALA A 382 11.33 11.34 -0.86
CA ALA A 382 12.58 10.97 -1.53
C ALA A 382 12.35 9.95 -2.67
N ALA A 383 11.48 8.96 -2.45
CA ALA A 383 11.13 7.97 -3.47
C ALA A 383 10.50 8.61 -4.71
N MET A 384 9.55 9.52 -4.51
CA MET A 384 8.89 10.25 -5.59
C MET A 384 9.87 11.14 -6.37
N GLY A 385 10.78 11.81 -5.67
CA GLY A 385 11.86 12.56 -6.32
C GLY A 385 12.75 11.67 -7.19
N LEU A 386 13.19 10.51 -6.65
CA LEU A 386 13.98 9.53 -7.39
C LEU A 386 13.23 8.95 -8.59
N ALA A 387 11.92 8.71 -8.45
CA ALA A 387 11.09 8.25 -9.56
C ALA A 387 11.07 9.27 -10.71
N MET A 388 10.95 10.57 -10.42
CA MET A 388 11.00 11.61 -11.46
C MET A 388 12.40 11.78 -12.06
N VAL A 389 13.46 11.64 -11.28
CA VAL A 389 14.83 11.58 -11.83
C VAL A 389 14.95 10.44 -12.83
N ARG A 390 14.38 9.27 -12.50
CA ARG A 390 14.39 8.11 -13.41
C ARG A 390 13.57 8.37 -14.67
N VAL A 391 12.37 8.94 -14.57
CA VAL A 391 11.54 9.34 -15.73
C VAL A 391 12.32 10.28 -16.67
N LEU A 392 13.04 11.27 -16.11
CA LEU A 392 13.79 12.25 -16.89
C LEU A 392 15.07 11.67 -17.53
N THR A 393 15.65 10.63 -16.94
CA THR A 393 16.95 10.09 -17.38
C THR A 393 16.85 8.78 -18.14
N GLY A 394 15.70 8.08 -18.06
CA GLY A 394 15.51 6.75 -18.66
C GLY A 394 16.40 5.65 -18.04
N ILE A 395 16.95 5.89 -16.82
CA ILE A 395 17.79 4.90 -16.14
C ILE A 395 16.94 3.70 -15.71
N SER A 396 17.42 2.47 -15.97
CA SER A 396 16.74 1.25 -15.58
C SER A 396 16.47 1.21 -14.07
N ILE A 397 15.28 0.75 -13.70
CA ILE A 397 14.83 0.64 -12.32
C ILE A 397 15.76 -0.22 -11.43
N LEU A 398 16.45 -1.20 -12.02
CA LEU A 398 17.39 -2.06 -11.28
C LEU A 398 18.50 -1.29 -10.59
N TRP A 399 18.97 -0.18 -11.18
CA TRP A 399 20.00 0.66 -10.58
C TRP A 399 19.56 1.34 -9.29
N PHE A 400 18.27 1.47 -9.08
CA PHE A 400 17.70 2.03 -7.84
C PHE A 400 17.28 0.93 -6.87
N ILE A 401 16.55 -0.07 -7.37
CA ILE A 401 15.95 -1.12 -6.53
C ILE A 401 17.00 -2.06 -5.95
N LEU A 402 17.94 -2.54 -6.76
CA LEU A 402 18.94 -3.50 -6.31
C LEU A 402 19.81 -2.95 -5.16
N PRO A 403 20.44 -1.77 -5.28
CA PRO A 403 21.18 -1.17 -4.16
C PRO A 403 20.28 -0.87 -2.95
N GLY A 404 19.05 -0.41 -3.19
CA GLY A 404 18.09 -0.12 -2.12
C GLY A 404 17.73 -1.35 -1.30
N TYR A 405 17.41 -2.48 -1.94
CA TYR A 405 17.12 -3.73 -1.23
C TYR A 405 18.38 -4.35 -0.60
N ILE A 406 19.55 -4.26 -1.22
CA ILE A 406 20.82 -4.67 -0.59
C ILE A 406 21.04 -3.88 0.69
N LEU A 407 20.83 -2.57 0.66
CA LEU A 407 20.95 -1.72 1.84
C LEU A 407 19.90 -2.07 2.89
N ALA A 408 18.62 -2.24 2.51
CA ALA A 408 17.55 -2.61 3.44
C ALA A 408 17.80 -3.98 4.09
N LEU A 409 18.19 -4.99 3.32
CA LEU A 409 18.52 -6.32 3.83
C LEU A 409 19.80 -6.27 4.70
N GLY A 410 20.80 -5.47 4.30
CA GLY A 410 22.01 -5.25 5.10
C GLY A 410 21.70 -4.60 6.45
N LEU A 411 20.88 -3.55 6.48
CA LEU A 411 20.44 -2.90 7.72
C LEU A 411 19.72 -3.87 8.66
N SER A 412 19.01 -4.87 8.15
CA SER A 412 18.30 -5.86 8.95
C SER A 412 19.21 -6.66 9.91
N PHE A 413 20.53 -6.70 9.67
CA PHE A 413 21.48 -7.34 10.56
C PHE A 413 21.87 -6.48 11.76
N PHE A 414 21.69 -5.17 11.66
CA PHE A 414 22.12 -4.20 12.68
C PHE A 414 20.97 -3.71 13.56
N VAL A 415 19.71 -3.93 13.15
CA VAL A 415 18.52 -3.51 13.90
C VAL A 415 17.77 -4.70 14.49
N PRO A 416 17.01 -4.51 15.59
CA PRO A 416 16.15 -5.56 16.15
C PRO A 416 15.14 -6.08 15.12
N SER A 417 14.79 -7.37 15.22
CA SER A 417 13.87 -8.05 14.30
C SER A 417 12.51 -7.36 14.16
N LEU A 418 12.02 -6.75 15.24
CA LEU A 418 10.77 -5.98 15.22
C LEU A 418 10.86 -4.78 14.28
N PHE A 419 11.96 -4.00 14.33
CA PHE A 419 12.13 -2.86 13.41
C PHE A 419 12.28 -3.30 11.95
N THR A 420 12.96 -4.43 11.71
CA THR A 420 13.01 -5.02 10.36
C THR A 420 11.61 -5.37 9.87
N ALA A 421 10.82 -6.05 10.70
CA ALA A 421 9.48 -6.46 10.32
C ALA A 421 8.55 -5.24 10.05
N ILE A 422 8.59 -4.23 10.94
CA ILE A 422 7.85 -2.98 10.76
C ILE A 422 8.29 -2.24 9.50
N ALA A 423 9.60 -2.15 9.23
CA ALA A 423 10.13 -1.48 8.06
C ALA A 423 9.62 -2.13 6.76
N PHE A 424 9.73 -3.44 6.66
CA PHE A 424 9.30 -4.16 5.48
C PHE A 424 7.77 -4.15 5.30
N ASP A 425 6.98 -4.20 6.37
CA ASP A 425 5.52 -3.99 6.30
C ASP A 425 5.19 -2.56 5.89
N SER A 426 5.97 -1.56 6.35
CA SER A 426 5.77 -0.15 6.00
C SER A 426 5.93 0.12 4.50
N GLY A 427 6.83 -0.61 3.83
CA GLY A 427 7.01 -0.50 2.39
C GLY A 427 5.74 -0.83 1.62
N GLY A 428 5.11 -1.96 1.98
CA GLY A 428 3.84 -2.34 1.36
C GLY A 428 2.68 -1.37 1.67
N VAL A 429 2.70 -0.76 2.86
CA VAL A 429 1.63 0.17 3.28
C VAL A 429 1.80 1.57 2.68
N ALA A 430 3.03 1.97 2.33
CA ALA A 430 3.33 3.33 1.87
C ALA A 430 2.89 3.63 0.43
N SER A 431 2.65 2.63 -0.37
CA SER A 431 2.26 2.74 -1.78
C SER A 431 0.74 2.83 -1.97
N GLY A 432 0.10 3.78 -1.32
CA GLY A 432 -1.35 3.89 -1.29
C GLY A 432 -2.04 4.37 -2.58
N PRO A 433 -3.38 4.49 -2.55
CA PRO A 433 -4.23 4.77 -3.72
C PRO A 433 -3.79 5.96 -4.55
N LEU A 434 -3.40 7.07 -3.93
CA LEU A 434 -3.01 8.29 -4.67
C LEU A 434 -1.69 8.12 -5.43
N THR A 435 -0.83 7.20 -5.01
CA THR A 435 0.39 6.85 -5.74
C THR A 435 0.06 6.19 -7.09
N ALA A 436 -0.83 5.22 -7.07
CA ALA A 436 -1.23 4.49 -8.27
C ALA A 436 -2.19 5.29 -9.17
N THR A 437 -3.08 6.12 -8.57
CA THR A 437 -4.17 6.77 -9.30
C THR A 437 -3.81 8.15 -9.84
N PHE A 438 -2.83 8.83 -9.27
CA PHE A 438 -2.39 10.16 -9.72
C PHE A 438 -0.91 10.20 -10.12
N MET A 439 -0.01 9.73 -9.24
CA MET A 439 1.43 9.86 -9.49
C MET A 439 1.94 8.96 -10.62
N LEU A 440 1.39 7.74 -10.74
CA LEU A 440 1.74 6.86 -11.86
C LEU A 440 1.26 7.43 -13.19
N PRO A 441 -0.02 7.85 -13.39
CA PRO A 441 -0.43 8.58 -14.58
C PRO A 441 0.38 9.85 -14.85
N PHE A 442 0.75 10.62 -13.82
CA PHE A 442 1.63 11.78 -13.95
C PHE A 442 3.00 11.41 -14.53
N ALA A 443 3.61 10.34 -14.05
CA ALA A 443 4.86 9.80 -14.59
C ALA A 443 4.67 9.29 -16.03
N MET A 444 3.55 8.62 -16.34
CA MET A 444 3.24 8.14 -17.69
C MET A 444 3.12 9.28 -18.69
N GLY A 445 2.42 10.36 -18.34
CA GLY A 445 2.31 11.56 -19.17
C GLY A 445 3.66 12.21 -19.43
N ALA A 446 4.48 12.37 -18.40
CA ALA A 446 5.84 12.90 -18.53
C ALA A 446 6.72 12.01 -19.42
N THR A 447 6.67 10.68 -19.24
CA THR A 447 7.43 9.73 -20.07
C THR A 447 7.00 9.80 -21.53
N THR A 448 5.69 9.88 -21.80
CA THR A 448 5.16 10.00 -23.16
C THR A 448 5.65 11.27 -23.85
N ALA A 449 5.62 12.41 -23.15
CA ALA A 449 6.10 13.69 -23.68
C ALA A 449 7.62 13.71 -23.92
N LEU A 450 8.40 12.92 -23.16
CA LEU A 450 9.83 12.70 -23.38
C LEU A 450 10.12 11.73 -24.53
N GLY A 451 9.12 11.05 -25.09
CA GLY A 451 9.29 10.00 -26.09
C GLY A 451 9.87 8.70 -25.53
N GLY A 452 9.78 8.49 -24.21
CA GLY A 452 10.23 7.30 -23.52
C GLY A 452 9.22 6.14 -23.58
N ASN A 453 9.63 4.98 -23.06
CA ASN A 453 8.76 3.80 -22.96
C ASN A 453 8.05 3.81 -21.59
N ILE A 454 6.70 3.86 -21.61
CA ILE A 454 5.89 3.87 -20.39
C ILE A 454 6.20 2.67 -19.49
N MET A 455 6.35 1.46 -20.07
CA MET A 455 6.60 0.23 -19.32
C MET A 455 7.93 0.25 -18.55
N THR A 456 9.00 0.76 -19.18
CA THR A 456 10.33 0.82 -18.58
C THR A 456 10.57 2.06 -17.74
N ASP A 457 9.98 3.21 -18.09
CA ASP A 457 10.39 4.50 -17.53
C ASP A 457 9.37 5.08 -16.54
N ALA A 458 8.04 4.90 -16.78
CA ALA A 458 7.02 5.37 -15.84
C ALA A 458 6.74 4.36 -14.73
N PHE A 459 6.52 3.07 -15.08
CA PHE A 459 6.36 2.01 -14.10
C PHE A 459 7.63 1.83 -13.26
N GLY A 460 7.50 1.37 -12.03
CA GLY A 460 8.57 1.32 -11.05
C GLY A 460 8.53 2.47 -10.04
N LEU A 461 7.62 3.43 -10.22
CA LEU A 461 7.39 4.51 -9.27
C LEU A 461 6.86 3.96 -7.94
N VAL A 462 5.87 3.08 -7.98
CA VAL A 462 5.28 2.44 -6.80
C VAL A 462 6.31 1.57 -6.08
N ALA A 463 7.16 0.88 -6.84
CA ALA A 463 8.25 0.08 -6.30
C ALA A 463 9.27 0.91 -5.50
N LEU A 464 9.64 2.09 -5.99
CA LEU A 464 10.53 3.01 -5.26
C LEU A 464 9.87 3.52 -3.98
N VAL A 465 8.57 3.82 -4.03
CA VAL A 465 7.79 4.22 -2.85
C VAL A 465 7.70 3.10 -1.82
N ALA A 466 7.55 1.85 -2.26
CA ALA A 466 7.55 0.69 -1.38
C ALA A 466 8.96 0.40 -0.80
N MET A 467 10.03 0.67 -1.53
CA MET A 467 11.40 0.38 -1.10
C MET A 467 11.94 1.38 -0.07
N MET A 468 11.72 2.67 -0.23
CA MET A 468 12.35 3.69 0.61
C MET A 468 11.99 3.61 2.10
N PRO A 469 10.74 3.30 2.51
CA PRO A 469 10.39 3.04 3.90
C PRO A 469 11.22 1.94 4.55
N LEU A 470 11.60 0.89 3.80
CA LEU A 470 12.42 -0.21 4.30
C LEU A 470 13.76 0.30 4.86
N ILE A 471 14.32 1.28 4.19
CA ILE A 471 15.61 1.87 4.58
C ILE A 471 15.40 2.88 5.72
N VAL A 472 14.51 3.84 5.56
CA VAL A 472 14.35 4.97 6.48
C VAL A 472 13.86 4.50 7.86
N VAL A 473 12.91 3.55 7.92
CA VAL A 473 12.41 3.00 9.18
C VAL A 473 13.49 2.17 9.89
N GLN A 474 14.33 1.43 9.17
CA GLN A 474 15.44 0.72 9.79
C GLN A 474 16.53 1.67 10.29
N VAL A 475 16.82 2.75 9.56
CA VAL A 475 17.75 3.80 10.03
C VAL A 475 17.20 4.45 11.32
N MET A 476 15.90 4.75 11.37
CA MET A 476 15.25 5.24 12.60
C MET A 476 15.41 4.22 13.74
N GLY A 477 15.22 2.93 13.46
CA GLY A 477 15.42 1.84 14.42
C GLY A 477 16.86 1.75 14.94
N ALA A 478 17.85 1.93 14.06
CA ALA A 478 19.27 1.95 14.45
C ALA A 478 19.58 3.15 15.37
N ILE A 479 19.09 4.35 15.02
CA ILE A 479 19.23 5.56 15.85
C ILE A 479 18.59 5.33 17.24
N TYR A 480 17.39 4.74 17.28
CA TYR A 480 16.72 4.40 18.53
C TYR A 480 17.57 3.47 19.41
N VAL A 481 18.13 2.40 18.84
CA VAL A 481 18.99 1.45 19.58
C VAL A 481 20.24 2.16 20.15
N VAL A 482 20.90 2.98 19.35
CA VAL A 482 22.09 3.74 19.79
C VAL A 482 21.72 4.70 20.92
N LYS A 483 20.62 5.44 20.80
CA LYS A 483 20.15 6.37 21.83
C LYS A 483 19.80 5.65 23.14
N THR A 484 19.11 4.53 23.05
CA THR A 484 18.72 3.73 24.23
C THR A 484 19.94 3.13 24.93
N ARG A 485 20.95 2.67 24.18
CA ARG A 485 22.22 2.19 24.77
C ARG A 485 22.96 3.32 25.49
N ARG A 486 23.00 4.52 24.91
CA ARG A 486 23.65 5.70 25.49
C ARG A 486 22.97 6.14 26.78
N ASN A 487 21.64 6.17 26.83
CA ASN A 487 20.90 6.51 28.05
C ASN A 487 21.11 5.45 29.15
N LYS A 488 21.09 4.15 28.82
CA LYS A 488 21.39 3.10 29.79
C LYS A 488 22.81 3.19 30.38
N THR A 489 23.76 3.73 29.62
CA THR A 489 25.13 3.97 30.12
C THR A 489 25.19 5.22 30.99
N GLN A 490 24.30 6.20 30.82
CA GLN A 490 24.17 7.38 31.66
C GLN A 490 23.38 7.09 32.95
N ASP A 491 22.38 6.20 32.88
CA ASP A 491 21.56 5.73 34.01
C ASP A 491 22.23 4.52 34.75
N ALA A 492 23.36 4.03 34.27
CA ALA A 492 24.16 3.04 34.99
C ALA A 492 24.71 3.68 36.24
N ALA A 493 24.01 3.44 37.31
CA ALA A 493 24.14 3.65 38.72
C ALA A 493 25.22 4.65 39.20
N PRO A 494 24.90 5.52 40.13
CA PRO A 494 25.92 6.04 41.01
C PRO A 494 26.61 4.85 41.64
N VAL A 495 27.92 4.72 41.40
CA VAL A 495 28.79 3.84 42.19
C VAL A 495 28.61 4.31 43.63
N PHE A 496 27.87 3.54 44.41
CA PHE A 496 27.83 3.72 45.85
C PHE A 496 29.21 3.44 46.38
N THR A 497 30.00 4.47 46.45
CA THR A 497 31.20 4.49 47.29
C THR A 497 30.74 4.78 48.72
N ASP A 498 30.96 3.82 49.57
CA ASP A 498 30.79 3.80 51.02
C ASP A 498 29.39 3.61 51.60
N GLY A 499 29.26 2.51 52.28
CA GLY A 499 28.62 2.12 53.54
C GLY A 499 27.33 2.82 54.01
N GLY A 500 26.55 3.45 53.14
CA GLY A 500 25.26 4.02 53.51
C GLY A 500 24.17 2.94 53.58
N VAL A 501 23.59 2.76 54.74
CA VAL A 501 22.39 1.95 54.97
C VAL A 501 21.23 2.59 54.23
N ILE A 502 20.63 1.87 53.26
CA ILE A 502 19.38 2.27 52.61
C ILE A 502 18.23 1.78 53.48
N GLU A 503 17.56 2.71 54.18
CA GLU A 503 16.28 2.41 54.82
C GLU A 503 15.19 2.36 53.70
N LEU A 504 14.66 1.15 53.46
CA LEU A 504 13.49 0.96 52.63
C LEU A 504 12.23 1.39 53.43
N TRP A 505 11.67 2.54 53.12
CA TRP A 505 10.34 2.93 53.61
C TRP A 505 9.32 2.15 52.80
N GLU A 506 8.54 1.30 53.47
CA GLU A 506 7.31 0.75 52.93
C GLU A 506 6.32 1.93 52.73
N VAL A 507 5.92 2.16 51.46
CA VAL A 507 4.78 3.01 51.13
C VAL A 507 3.53 2.13 51.26
N ALA A 508 2.72 2.41 52.29
CA ALA A 508 1.42 1.81 52.51
C ALA A 508 0.41 2.24 51.44
#